data_455a74119aa05aa5d1a89485afa05028
#
_entry.id   455a74119aa05aa5d1a89485afa05028
#
_cell.length_a   1.000
_cell.length_b   1.000
_cell.length_c   1.000
_cell.angle_alpha   90.00
_cell.angle_beta   90.00
_cell.angle_gamma   90.00
#
_symmetry.space_group_name_H-M   'P 1'
#
loop_
_entity.id
_entity.type
_entity.pdbx_description
1 polymer ?
#
loop_
_entity_poly.entity_id
_entity_poly.type
_entity_poly.pdbx_seq_one_letter_code
_entity_poly.pdbx_strand_id
1 'polypeptide(L)'
;MKTKKSWIDNAYIYHILVDRFGGDTTRKNTNQFMGGTLKYISRHLDYIQHMGFNTLWLSPICESKNYHGYHITDFYKVDPHFGTMDDLQELITNVHSRGMRIVSDFVPNHCADTHPFFVEAKTEIHNRYRDWFYFNEDGTYRCFMNFDELPKFNLDQEKVRKYMTDVAKYWCEAGFDGLRIDHAIGPSFNFWKTWMAEMKKHYPNKLFIGEVWCAGLTPDLFSTVHLKHEWRKKKQGRSQEELQKDYVGVLDGVLDFAFRDIVLRHIYKGERLIGNKDLEWEVKRHFSKYPKSFKLILFLDNHDSDRILFHYKGDLTLRDEAIDFCKSQRRPFIIYYGTEANMSNKESIFSGIPYADLAVRECLKIDDKAPKAQRQEKVQQKRH
;
A
#
# COMPACT_ATOMS: atom_id res chain seq x y z
N MET A 1 -23.52 21.99 -8.07
CA MET A 1 -23.56 20.61 -8.56
C MET A 1 -23.27 19.64 -7.41
N LYS A 2 -24.15 18.68 -7.12
CA LYS A 2 -23.84 17.61 -6.17
C LYS A 2 -22.72 16.76 -6.78
N THR A 3 -21.53 16.76 -6.20
CA THR A 3 -20.44 15.88 -6.62
C THR A 3 -20.92 14.45 -6.53
N LYS A 4 -20.88 13.72 -7.65
CA LYS A 4 -21.24 12.29 -7.70
C LYS A 4 -20.37 11.55 -6.69
N LYS A 5 -20.97 10.85 -5.73
CA LYS A 5 -20.25 10.13 -4.70
C LYS A 5 -19.36 9.06 -5.36
N SER A 6 -18.06 9.09 -5.09
CA SER A 6 -17.13 8.06 -5.57
C SER A 6 -17.31 6.78 -4.78
N TRP A 7 -17.07 5.63 -5.38
CA TRP A 7 -17.15 4.33 -4.69
C TRP A 7 -16.21 4.26 -3.48
N ILE A 8 -15.06 4.93 -3.55
CA ILE A 8 -14.07 4.95 -2.47
C ILE A 8 -14.59 5.66 -1.21
N ASP A 9 -15.56 6.59 -1.32
CA ASP A 9 -16.02 7.37 -0.17
C ASP A 9 -16.64 6.52 0.95
N ASN A 10 -17.07 5.29 0.61
CA ASN A 10 -17.59 4.32 1.55
C ASN A 10 -16.74 3.04 1.61
N ALA A 11 -15.50 3.08 1.12
CA ALA A 11 -14.65 1.90 1.09
C ALA A 11 -14.18 1.53 2.50
N TYR A 12 -14.46 0.29 2.87
CA TYR A 12 -13.85 -0.39 3.99
C TYR A 12 -12.95 -1.48 3.40
N ILE A 13 -11.66 -1.26 3.49
CA ILE A 13 -10.65 -1.93 2.66
C ILE A 13 -9.92 -2.98 3.48
N TYR A 14 -9.84 -4.20 2.97
CA TYR A 14 -9.02 -5.26 3.53
C TYR A 14 -7.73 -5.38 2.72
N HIS A 15 -6.61 -5.02 3.34
CA HIS A 15 -5.28 -5.07 2.73
C HIS A 15 -4.66 -6.44 2.94
N ILE A 16 -4.31 -7.12 1.85
CA ILE A 16 -3.76 -8.48 1.83
C ILE A 16 -2.33 -8.48 1.30
N LEU A 17 -1.40 -8.99 2.09
CA LEU A 17 -0.09 -9.44 1.60
C LEU A 17 -0.26 -10.86 1.06
N VAL A 18 -0.28 -10.99 -0.27
CA VAL A 18 -0.78 -12.20 -0.97
C VAL A 18 -0.12 -13.48 -0.50
N ASP A 19 1.22 -13.48 -0.42
CA ASP A 19 1.97 -14.67 0.01
C ASP A 19 1.63 -15.14 1.44
N ARG A 20 1.21 -14.24 2.29
CA ARG A 20 1.00 -14.49 3.72
C ARG A 20 -0.44 -14.83 4.08
N PHE A 21 -1.39 -14.40 3.28
CA PHE A 21 -2.79 -14.75 3.48
C PHE A 21 -3.08 -16.14 2.90
N GLY A 22 -3.19 -17.13 3.77
CA GLY A 22 -3.29 -18.54 3.40
C GLY A 22 -1.93 -19.27 3.36
N GLY A 23 -0.85 -18.56 3.69
CA GLY A 23 0.48 -19.15 3.76
C GLY A 23 0.62 -20.19 4.87
N ASP A 24 1.71 -20.95 4.82
CA ASP A 24 1.99 -22.05 5.76
C ASP A 24 2.33 -21.51 7.17
N THR A 25 1.39 -21.64 8.09
CA THR A 25 1.54 -21.24 9.50
C THR A 25 2.34 -22.24 10.35
N THR A 26 2.70 -23.40 9.81
CA THR A 26 3.47 -24.43 10.52
C THR A 26 4.98 -24.21 10.41
N ARG A 27 5.40 -23.43 9.41
CA ARG A 27 6.81 -23.10 9.19
C ARG A 27 7.17 -21.80 9.94
N LYS A 28 8.45 -21.68 10.30
CA LYS A 28 8.99 -20.40 10.79
C LYS A 28 8.81 -19.34 9.71
N ASN A 29 8.33 -18.16 10.11
CA ASN A 29 8.23 -17.03 9.20
C ASN A 29 9.62 -16.57 8.72
N THR A 30 9.80 -16.47 7.43
CA THR A 30 11.08 -16.14 6.78
C THR A 30 10.84 -15.19 5.60
N ASN A 31 11.92 -14.71 4.98
CA ASN A 31 11.89 -13.94 3.73
C ASN A 31 11.64 -14.79 2.47
N GLN A 32 11.29 -16.06 2.64
CA GLN A 32 10.91 -16.96 1.53
C GLN A 32 9.39 -16.93 1.28
N PHE A 33 8.97 -17.43 0.14
CA PHE A 33 7.55 -17.64 -0.14
C PHE A 33 6.95 -18.66 0.84
N MET A 34 5.77 -18.33 1.37
CA MET A 34 5.05 -19.13 2.36
C MET A 34 3.78 -19.77 1.80
N GLY A 35 3.43 -19.48 0.55
CA GLY A 35 2.41 -20.21 -0.21
C GLY A 35 0.99 -19.66 -0.17
N GLY A 36 0.79 -18.40 0.21
CA GLY A 36 -0.49 -17.73 -0.02
C GLY A 36 -0.74 -17.54 -1.52
N THR A 37 -2.01 -17.65 -1.96
CA THR A 37 -2.38 -17.64 -3.37
C THR A 37 -3.65 -16.85 -3.65
N LEU A 38 -3.82 -16.40 -4.90
CA LEU A 38 -5.05 -15.75 -5.38
C LEU A 38 -6.28 -16.64 -5.22
N LYS A 39 -6.12 -17.96 -5.46
CA LYS A 39 -7.19 -18.96 -5.22
C LYS A 39 -7.60 -19.01 -3.75
N TYR A 40 -6.65 -18.94 -2.83
CA TYR A 40 -6.96 -18.92 -1.40
C TYR A 40 -7.78 -17.68 -1.06
N ILE A 41 -7.39 -16.51 -1.55
CA ILE A 41 -8.17 -15.26 -1.37
C ILE A 41 -9.58 -15.41 -1.92
N SER A 42 -9.72 -15.93 -3.15
CA SER A 42 -11.02 -16.14 -3.81
C SER A 42 -11.97 -17.02 -2.99
N ARG A 43 -11.46 -18.10 -2.39
CA ARG A 43 -12.26 -19.00 -1.52
C ARG A 43 -12.70 -18.34 -0.20
N HIS A 44 -11.97 -17.32 0.26
CA HIS A 44 -12.24 -16.67 1.55
C HIS A 44 -12.93 -15.30 1.42
N LEU A 45 -13.47 -14.97 0.25
CA LEU A 45 -14.21 -13.71 0.05
C LEU A 45 -15.42 -13.59 0.97
N ASP A 46 -16.10 -14.70 1.28
CA ASP A 46 -17.22 -14.69 2.22
C ASP A 46 -16.76 -14.31 3.64
N TYR A 47 -15.62 -14.81 4.10
CA TYR A 47 -15.00 -14.39 5.36
C TYR A 47 -14.76 -12.89 5.39
N ILE A 48 -14.15 -12.34 4.34
CA ILE A 48 -13.81 -10.92 4.24
C ILE A 48 -15.10 -10.07 4.20
N GLN A 49 -16.10 -10.47 3.41
CA GLN A 49 -17.36 -9.74 3.28
C GLN A 49 -18.18 -9.76 4.57
N HIS A 50 -18.22 -10.88 5.31
CA HIS A 50 -18.91 -10.98 6.59
C HIS A 50 -18.33 -10.06 7.68
N MET A 51 -17.04 -9.72 7.61
CA MET A 51 -16.43 -8.71 8.46
C MET A 51 -16.80 -7.27 8.07
N GLY A 52 -17.56 -7.10 6.99
CA GLY A 52 -18.05 -5.82 6.51
C GLY A 52 -17.15 -5.12 5.51
N PHE A 53 -16.04 -5.76 5.09
CA PHE A 53 -15.20 -5.21 4.03
C PHE A 53 -15.89 -5.26 2.68
N ASN A 54 -15.76 -4.20 1.90
CA ASN A 54 -16.33 -4.07 0.57
C ASN A 54 -15.28 -3.80 -0.51
N THR A 55 -14.02 -3.75 -0.12
CA THR A 55 -12.91 -3.49 -1.03
C THR A 55 -11.70 -4.31 -0.61
N LEU A 56 -11.01 -4.93 -1.58
CA LEU A 56 -9.70 -5.55 -1.39
C LEU A 56 -8.60 -4.63 -1.88
N TRP A 57 -7.48 -4.61 -1.16
CA TRP A 57 -6.21 -4.13 -1.69
C TRP A 57 -5.22 -5.28 -1.61
N LEU A 58 -4.71 -5.69 -2.78
CA LEU A 58 -3.65 -6.70 -2.89
C LEU A 58 -2.28 -6.01 -2.93
N SER A 59 -1.31 -6.50 -2.12
CA SER A 59 0.11 -6.19 -2.35
C SER A 59 0.51 -6.57 -3.78
N PRO A 60 1.70 -6.14 -4.28
CA PRO A 60 2.08 -6.39 -5.67
C PRO A 60 1.96 -7.87 -6.06
N ILE A 61 1.32 -8.12 -7.18
CA ILE A 61 1.05 -9.48 -7.69
C ILE A 61 1.91 -9.85 -8.89
N CYS A 62 2.72 -8.91 -9.38
CA CYS A 62 3.61 -9.13 -10.52
C CYS A 62 4.74 -10.10 -10.17
N GLU A 63 5.26 -10.81 -11.19
CA GLU A 63 6.43 -11.69 -11.03
C GLU A 63 7.58 -10.95 -10.32
N SER A 64 8.07 -11.52 -9.23
CA SER A 64 8.98 -10.85 -8.32
C SER A 64 10.05 -11.78 -7.78
N LYS A 65 11.24 -11.23 -7.52
CA LYS A 65 12.35 -11.92 -6.85
C LYS A 65 11.99 -12.32 -5.41
N ASN A 66 11.10 -11.55 -4.75
CA ASN A 66 10.81 -11.68 -3.33
C ASN A 66 9.31 -11.81 -3.05
N TYR A 67 8.97 -12.54 -2.00
CA TYR A 67 7.60 -12.88 -1.57
C TYR A 67 6.64 -11.71 -1.40
N HIS A 68 7.14 -10.53 -1.10
CA HIS A 68 6.32 -9.34 -0.87
C HIS A 68 5.92 -8.60 -2.17
N GLY A 69 6.51 -8.99 -3.32
CA GLY A 69 6.11 -8.48 -4.63
C GLY A 69 6.76 -7.16 -5.08
N TYR A 70 7.53 -6.46 -4.23
CA TYR A 70 8.10 -5.15 -4.59
C TYR A 70 9.38 -5.21 -5.42
N HIS A 71 10.02 -6.38 -5.56
CA HIS A 71 11.21 -6.61 -6.40
C HIS A 71 10.79 -7.20 -7.75
N ILE A 72 10.06 -6.43 -8.56
CA ILE A 72 9.42 -6.88 -9.79
C ILE A 72 10.45 -7.20 -10.86
N THR A 73 10.29 -8.39 -11.48
CA THR A 73 11.10 -8.87 -12.60
C THR A 73 10.33 -8.86 -13.92
N ASP A 74 8.98 -8.94 -13.89
CA ASP A 74 8.11 -8.78 -15.04
C ASP A 74 6.79 -8.11 -14.62
N PHE A 75 6.55 -6.91 -15.14
CA PHE A 75 5.38 -6.10 -14.79
C PHE A 75 4.06 -6.57 -15.43
N TYR A 76 4.11 -7.49 -16.36
CA TYR A 76 2.93 -7.96 -17.11
C TYR A 76 2.50 -9.38 -16.74
N LYS A 77 3.24 -10.06 -15.87
CA LYS A 77 2.91 -11.41 -15.42
C LYS A 77 2.49 -11.44 -13.97
N VAL A 78 1.51 -12.28 -13.66
CA VAL A 78 1.22 -12.70 -12.29
C VAL A 78 2.36 -13.58 -11.80
N ASP A 79 2.81 -13.38 -10.56
CA ASP A 79 3.84 -14.23 -9.95
C ASP A 79 3.35 -15.67 -9.87
N PRO A 80 4.12 -16.66 -10.39
CA PRO A 80 3.69 -18.05 -10.40
C PRO A 80 3.49 -18.66 -9.01
N HIS A 81 4.11 -18.07 -7.95
CA HIS A 81 3.85 -18.47 -6.57
C HIS A 81 2.43 -18.08 -6.10
N PHE A 82 1.84 -17.04 -6.68
CA PHE A 82 0.49 -16.57 -6.34
C PHE A 82 -0.59 -17.23 -7.19
N GLY A 83 -0.25 -17.73 -8.36
CA GLY A 83 -1.16 -18.38 -9.32
C GLY A 83 -0.96 -17.91 -10.75
N THR A 84 -2.04 -17.97 -11.53
CA THR A 84 -2.05 -17.62 -12.95
C THR A 84 -2.88 -16.37 -13.21
N MET A 85 -2.83 -15.86 -14.45
CA MET A 85 -3.73 -14.79 -14.87
C MET A 85 -5.21 -15.22 -14.80
N ASP A 86 -5.52 -16.48 -15.10
CA ASP A 86 -6.88 -17.00 -14.98
C ASP A 86 -7.35 -17.00 -13.52
N ASP A 87 -6.48 -17.35 -12.57
CA ASP A 87 -6.78 -17.28 -11.14
C ASP A 87 -7.06 -15.83 -10.68
N LEU A 88 -6.35 -14.85 -11.26
CA LEU A 88 -6.61 -13.44 -11.02
C LEU A 88 -7.96 -13.00 -11.59
N GLN A 89 -8.27 -13.41 -12.83
CA GLN A 89 -9.54 -13.08 -13.47
C GLN A 89 -10.73 -13.68 -12.70
N GLU A 90 -10.58 -14.93 -12.22
CA GLU A 90 -11.56 -15.56 -11.34
C GLU A 90 -11.74 -14.76 -10.04
N LEU A 91 -10.66 -14.37 -9.38
CA LEU A 91 -10.72 -13.55 -8.16
C LEU A 91 -11.45 -12.22 -8.42
N ILE A 92 -11.07 -11.48 -9.46
CA ILE A 92 -11.69 -10.20 -9.82
C ILE A 92 -13.19 -10.38 -10.10
N THR A 93 -13.55 -11.41 -10.87
CA THR A 93 -14.94 -11.74 -11.18
C THR A 93 -15.73 -12.04 -9.89
N ASN A 94 -15.16 -12.85 -9.00
CA ASN A 94 -15.77 -13.21 -7.73
C ASN A 94 -15.94 -12.03 -6.77
N VAL A 95 -14.98 -11.08 -6.77
CA VAL A 95 -15.07 -9.82 -6.01
C VAL A 95 -16.21 -8.95 -6.56
N HIS A 96 -16.24 -8.73 -7.86
CA HIS A 96 -17.24 -7.89 -8.50
C HIS A 96 -18.66 -8.48 -8.40
N SER A 97 -18.82 -9.80 -8.51
CA SER A 97 -20.13 -10.48 -8.35
C SER A 97 -20.75 -10.29 -6.96
N ARG A 98 -19.91 -9.99 -5.95
CA ARG A 98 -20.34 -9.66 -4.58
C ARG A 98 -20.59 -8.16 -4.37
N GLY A 99 -20.48 -7.34 -5.42
CA GLY A 99 -20.60 -5.88 -5.34
C GLY A 99 -19.38 -5.23 -4.66
N MET A 100 -18.30 -5.96 -4.45
CA MET A 100 -17.06 -5.48 -3.87
C MET A 100 -16.16 -4.84 -4.93
N ARG A 101 -15.09 -4.17 -4.48
CA ARG A 101 -14.05 -3.56 -5.31
C ARG A 101 -12.70 -4.19 -5.04
N ILE A 102 -11.79 -4.07 -6.01
CA ILE A 102 -10.42 -4.58 -5.88
C ILE A 102 -9.40 -3.58 -6.40
N VAL A 103 -8.35 -3.35 -5.62
CA VAL A 103 -7.23 -2.46 -5.91
C VAL A 103 -5.95 -3.27 -5.90
N SER A 104 -5.07 -3.03 -6.87
CA SER A 104 -3.72 -3.60 -6.90
C SER A 104 -2.69 -2.59 -6.47
N ASP A 105 -1.59 -3.08 -5.92
CA ASP A 105 -0.37 -2.28 -5.78
C ASP A 105 0.29 -2.08 -7.15
N PHE A 106 0.82 -0.88 -7.39
CA PHE A 106 1.53 -0.50 -8.60
C PHE A 106 2.87 0.13 -8.21
N VAL A 107 3.97 -0.45 -8.67
CA VAL A 107 5.34 -0.12 -8.26
C VAL A 107 6.10 0.55 -9.41
N PRO A 108 5.85 1.83 -9.73
CA PRO A 108 6.47 2.45 -10.91
C PRO A 108 7.88 2.97 -10.68
N ASN A 109 8.31 3.14 -9.42
CA ASN A 109 9.56 3.83 -9.09
C ASN A 109 10.80 3.00 -9.42
N HIS A 110 10.77 1.70 -9.27
CA HIS A 110 11.93 0.81 -9.34
C HIS A 110 11.53 -0.59 -9.84
N CYS A 111 12.53 -1.41 -10.12
CA CYS A 111 12.37 -2.83 -10.39
C CYS A 111 13.42 -3.63 -9.60
N ALA A 112 13.42 -4.95 -9.73
CA ALA A 112 14.52 -5.78 -9.21
C ALA A 112 15.82 -5.55 -10.01
N ASP A 113 16.95 -5.73 -9.36
CA ASP A 113 18.28 -5.75 -10.00
C ASP A 113 18.44 -6.88 -11.05
N THR A 114 17.58 -7.87 -10.99
CA THR A 114 17.48 -8.99 -11.93
C THR A 114 16.46 -8.76 -13.07
N HIS A 115 15.79 -7.60 -13.09
CA HIS A 115 14.88 -7.25 -14.19
C HIS A 115 15.66 -7.21 -15.52
N PRO A 116 15.19 -7.86 -16.61
CA PRO A 116 15.93 -7.97 -17.86
C PRO A 116 16.45 -6.63 -18.39
N PHE A 117 15.64 -5.56 -18.35
CA PHE A 117 16.05 -4.24 -18.81
C PHE A 117 17.19 -3.64 -18.00
N PHE A 118 17.20 -3.89 -16.68
CA PHE A 118 18.29 -3.40 -15.84
C PHE A 118 19.56 -4.22 -16.04
N VAL A 119 19.47 -5.52 -16.15
CA VAL A 119 20.61 -6.40 -16.44
C VAL A 119 21.28 -5.98 -17.75
N GLU A 120 20.52 -5.80 -18.83
CA GLU A 120 21.07 -5.30 -20.10
C GLU A 120 21.66 -3.89 -19.94
N ALA A 121 20.97 -2.96 -19.25
CA ALA A 121 21.45 -1.59 -19.04
C ALA A 121 22.74 -1.53 -18.22
N LYS A 122 22.96 -2.46 -17.28
CA LYS A 122 24.15 -2.52 -16.41
C LYS A 122 25.36 -3.10 -17.13
N THR A 123 25.15 -4.10 -17.99
CA THR A 123 26.24 -4.83 -18.67
C THR A 123 26.75 -4.11 -19.91
N GLU A 124 25.92 -3.36 -20.62
CA GLU A 124 26.26 -2.74 -21.88
C GLU A 124 26.03 -1.21 -21.85
N ILE A 125 27.08 -0.41 -21.89
CA ILE A 125 27.03 1.06 -21.79
C ILE A 125 26.18 1.69 -22.92
N HIS A 126 26.19 1.10 -24.11
CA HIS A 126 25.44 1.57 -25.28
C HIS A 126 24.11 0.86 -25.49
N ASN A 127 23.59 0.17 -24.48
CA ASN A 127 22.33 -0.55 -24.52
C ASN A 127 21.14 0.41 -24.63
N ARG A 128 20.08 -0.05 -25.31
CA ARG A 128 18.80 0.71 -25.47
C ARG A 128 18.07 1.01 -24.16
N TYR A 129 18.41 0.32 -23.05
CA TYR A 129 17.83 0.53 -21.72
C TYR A 129 18.73 1.35 -20.79
N ARG A 130 19.94 1.79 -21.25
CA ARG A 130 20.87 2.54 -20.40
C ARG A 130 20.24 3.81 -19.82
N ASP A 131 19.52 4.57 -20.59
CA ASP A 131 18.84 5.79 -20.18
C ASP A 131 17.47 5.58 -19.48
N TRP A 132 17.06 4.29 -19.33
CA TRP A 132 15.90 3.92 -18.53
C TRP A 132 16.15 4.03 -17.04
N PHE A 133 17.41 4.07 -16.64
CA PHE A 133 17.87 4.16 -15.25
C PHE A 133 18.84 5.34 -15.09
N TYR A 134 19.08 5.74 -13.84
CA TYR A 134 20.01 6.82 -13.54
C TYR A 134 21.39 6.23 -13.20
N PHE A 135 22.29 6.18 -14.16
CA PHE A 135 23.67 5.79 -13.95
C PHE A 135 24.57 7.02 -13.76
N ASN A 136 25.58 6.89 -12.89
CA ASN A 136 26.67 7.82 -12.74
C ASN A 136 27.84 7.44 -13.66
N GLU A 137 28.83 8.32 -13.80
CA GLU A 137 30.02 8.10 -14.63
C GLU A 137 30.87 6.91 -14.14
N ASP A 138 30.88 6.67 -12.82
CA ASP A 138 31.59 5.55 -12.18
C ASP A 138 30.85 4.19 -12.30
N GLY A 139 29.72 4.17 -12.97
CA GLY A 139 28.89 2.97 -13.15
C GLY A 139 27.93 2.67 -12.00
N THR A 140 27.96 3.43 -10.91
CA THR A 140 26.94 3.37 -9.87
C THR A 140 25.61 3.90 -10.39
N TYR A 141 24.52 3.59 -9.72
CA TYR A 141 23.16 3.96 -10.16
C TYR A 141 22.29 4.36 -8.98
N ARG A 142 21.24 5.13 -9.28
CA ARG A 142 20.24 5.48 -8.26
C ARG A 142 19.33 4.31 -8.02
N CYS A 143 18.97 4.09 -6.76
CA CYS A 143 18.07 3.04 -6.30
C CYS A 143 17.01 3.58 -5.32
N PHE A 144 16.03 2.75 -4.99
CA PHE A 144 15.07 3.03 -3.95
C PHE A 144 15.77 2.98 -2.59
N MET A 145 15.73 4.09 -1.82
CA MET A 145 16.20 4.15 -0.43
C MET A 145 17.61 3.59 -0.21
N ASN A 146 18.49 3.67 -1.21
CA ASN A 146 19.84 3.09 -1.22
C ASN A 146 19.89 1.55 -1.16
N PHE A 147 18.82 0.86 -1.52
CA PHE A 147 18.81 -0.58 -1.73
C PHE A 147 19.28 -0.89 -3.16
N ASP A 148 20.52 -1.35 -3.31
CA ASP A 148 21.14 -1.61 -4.62
C ASP A 148 20.37 -2.64 -5.47
N GLU A 149 19.62 -3.53 -4.84
CA GLU A 149 18.73 -4.48 -5.49
C GLU A 149 17.46 -3.85 -6.10
N LEU A 150 17.24 -2.55 -5.92
CA LEU A 150 16.05 -1.83 -6.39
C LEU A 150 16.42 -0.61 -7.25
N PRO A 151 17.01 -0.82 -8.45
CA PRO A 151 17.37 0.25 -9.37
C PRO A 151 16.16 1.09 -9.76
N LYS A 152 16.35 2.42 -9.71
CA LYS A 152 15.30 3.40 -9.96
C LYS A 152 15.13 3.67 -11.45
N PHE A 153 13.88 3.59 -11.95
CA PHE A 153 13.54 4.00 -13.29
C PHE A 153 13.64 5.52 -13.49
N ASN A 154 14.13 5.91 -14.67
CA ASN A 154 14.12 7.28 -15.13
C ASN A 154 12.79 7.61 -15.83
N LEU A 155 11.75 7.84 -15.03
CA LEU A 155 10.38 8.07 -15.49
C LEU A 155 10.19 9.41 -16.20
N ASP A 156 11.19 10.30 -16.18
CA ASP A 156 11.19 11.55 -16.98
C ASP A 156 11.53 11.29 -18.45
N GLN A 157 12.13 10.15 -18.77
CA GLN A 157 12.28 9.68 -20.14
C GLN A 157 10.92 9.25 -20.73
N GLU A 158 10.59 9.72 -21.92
CA GLU A 158 9.29 9.48 -22.55
C GLU A 158 8.99 7.98 -22.73
N LYS A 159 9.96 7.20 -23.20
CA LYS A 159 9.80 5.76 -23.41
C LYS A 159 9.58 4.99 -22.12
N VAL A 160 10.22 5.40 -21.03
CA VAL A 160 10.05 4.78 -19.69
C VAL A 160 8.68 5.13 -19.10
N ARG A 161 8.30 6.41 -19.22
CA ARG A 161 6.96 6.88 -18.83
C ARG A 161 5.87 6.16 -19.60
N LYS A 162 6.05 5.99 -20.93
CA LYS A 162 5.09 5.24 -21.77
C LYS A 162 4.98 3.81 -21.30
N TYR A 163 6.10 3.12 -21.08
CA TYR A 163 6.12 1.74 -20.60
C TYR A 163 5.33 1.60 -19.28
N MET A 164 5.62 2.42 -18.27
CA MET A 164 4.90 2.37 -16.99
C MET A 164 3.43 2.80 -17.10
N THR A 165 3.09 3.66 -18.05
CA THR A 165 1.70 3.97 -18.35
C THR A 165 0.97 2.77 -18.95
N ASP A 166 1.61 2.07 -19.88
CA ASP A 166 1.05 0.87 -20.51
C ASP A 166 0.88 -0.27 -19.50
N VAL A 167 1.82 -0.45 -18.55
CA VAL A 167 1.68 -1.37 -17.42
C VAL A 167 0.44 -1.04 -16.58
N ALA A 168 0.26 0.23 -16.22
CA ALA A 168 -0.90 0.64 -15.42
C ALA A 168 -2.23 0.42 -16.19
N LYS A 169 -2.24 0.69 -17.51
CA LYS A 169 -3.39 0.41 -18.38
C LYS A 169 -3.72 -1.08 -18.40
N TYR A 170 -2.70 -1.92 -18.57
CA TYR A 170 -2.86 -3.39 -18.59
C TYR A 170 -3.58 -3.90 -17.32
N TRP A 171 -3.15 -3.47 -16.15
CA TRP A 171 -3.78 -3.88 -14.90
C TRP A 171 -5.18 -3.26 -14.71
N CYS A 172 -5.39 -2.05 -15.22
CA CYS A 172 -6.72 -1.46 -15.27
C CYS A 172 -7.67 -2.25 -16.18
N GLU A 173 -7.19 -2.73 -17.32
CA GLU A 173 -7.96 -3.55 -18.29
C GLU A 173 -8.21 -4.95 -17.74
N ALA A 174 -7.28 -5.51 -16.95
CA ALA A 174 -7.48 -6.76 -16.24
C ALA A 174 -8.66 -6.72 -15.25
N GLY A 175 -9.14 -5.53 -14.87
CA GLY A 175 -10.36 -5.37 -14.08
C GLY A 175 -10.20 -4.69 -12.74
N PHE A 176 -9.00 -4.28 -12.31
CA PHE A 176 -8.84 -3.54 -11.07
C PHE A 176 -9.58 -2.21 -11.08
N ASP A 177 -10.25 -1.87 -9.97
CA ASP A 177 -11.03 -0.63 -9.80
C ASP A 177 -10.14 0.59 -9.49
N GLY A 178 -8.89 0.35 -9.16
CA GLY A 178 -7.89 1.39 -8.88
C GLY A 178 -6.52 0.78 -8.63
N LEU A 179 -5.53 1.67 -8.47
CA LEU A 179 -4.15 1.31 -8.12
C LEU A 179 -3.70 2.07 -6.88
N ARG A 180 -3.12 1.37 -5.91
CA ARG A 180 -2.29 1.98 -4.87
C ARG A 180 -0.88 2.11 -5.45
N ILE A 181 -0.39 3.33 -5.46
CA ILE A 181 0.90 3.65 -6.05
C ILE A 181 1.97 3.60 -4.96
N ASP A 182 2.86 2.63 -5.09
CA ASP A 182 4.02 2.46 -4.23
C ASP A 182 4.99 3.63 -4.37
N HIS A 183 5.55 4.08 -3.25
CA HIS A 183 6.57 5.12 -3.19
C HIS A 183 6.30 6.31 -4.12
N ALA A 184 5.11 6.88 -4.06
CA ALA A 184 4.69 7.95 -4.97
C ALA A 184 5.58 9.21 -4.91
N ILE A 185 6.39 9.37 -3.87
CA ILE A 185 7.36 10.46 -3.75
C ILE A 185 8.62 10.24 -4.62
N GLY A 186 8.83 9.04 -5.13
CA GLY A 186 9.99 8.69 -5.97
C GLY A 186 9.96 9.33 -7.36
N PRO A 187 8.87 9.19 -8.14
CA PRO A 187 8.73 9.83 -9.45
C PRO A 187 8.54 11.35 -9.37
N SER A 188 8.89 12.05 -10.44
CA SER A 188 8.73 13.51 -10.53
C SER A 188 7.25 13.93 -10.60
N PHE A 189 6.95 15.17 -10.19
CA PHE A 189 5.60 15.75 -10.39
C PHE A 189 5.24 15.91 -11.87
N ASN A 190 6.23 16.07 -12.74
CA ASN A 190 6.00 16.11 -14.20
C ASN A 190 5.53 14.74 -14.71
N PHE A 191 6.16 13.66 -14.24
CA PHE A 191 5.69 12.30 -14.52
C PHE A 191 4.23 12.13 -14.08
N TRP A 192 3.91 12.46 -12.83
CA TRP A 192 2.55 12.26 -12.29
C TRP A 192 1.50 13.05 -13.05
N LYS A 193 1.77 14.30 -13.39
CA LYS A 193 0.81 15.12 -14.14
C LYS A 193 0.50 14.51 -15.51
N THR A 194 1.52 14.08 -16.23
CA THR A 194 1.37 13.47 -17.55
C THR A 194 0.68 12.13 -17.47
N TRP A 195 1.13 11.29 -16.51
CA TRP A 195 0.58 9.96 -16.27
C TRP A 195 -0.90 10.03 -15.87
N MET A 196 -1.25 10.88 -14.91
CA MET A 196 -2.64 11.05 -14.47
C MET A 196 -3.55 11.58 -15.56
N ALA A 197 -3.08 12.52 -16.37
CA ALA A 197 -3.86 13.02 -17.51
C ALA A 197 -4.20 11.89 -18.48
N GLU A 198 -3.22 11.05 -18.81
CA GLU A 198 -3.41 9.90 -19.69
C GLU A 198 -4.33 8.84 -19.05
N MET A 199 -4.09 8.48 -17.77
CA MET A 199 -4.90 7.48 -17.09
C MET A 199 -6.36 7.94 -16.91
N LYS A 200 -6.61 9.20 -16.57
CA LYS A 200 -7.96 9.72 -16.40
C LYS A 200 -8.71 9.89 -17.72
N LYS A 201 -8.02 10.11 -18.82
CA LYS A 201 -8.62 10.09 -20.16
C LYS A 201 -9.24 8.74 -20.48
N HIS A 202 -8.56 7.63 -20.14
CA HIS A 202 -9.01 6.27 -20.45
C HIS A 202 -9.86 5.66 -19.33
N TYR A 203 -9.55 5.97 -18.06
CA TYR A 203 -10.15 5.36 -16.86
C TYR A 203 -10.64 6.41 -15.87
N PRO A 204 -11.63 7.25 -16.24
CA PRO A 204 -12.08 8.38 -15.41
C PRO A 204 -12.65 7.95 -14.04
N ASN A 205 -13.17 6.72 -13.94
CA ASN A 205 -13.80 6.20 -12.72
C ASN A 205 -12.87 5.35 -11.85
N LYS A 206 -11.68 4.97 -12.34
CA LYS A 206 -10.68 4.25 -11.54
C LYS A 206 -9.91 5.24 -10.67
N LEU A 207 -9.41 4.77 -9.53
CA LEU A 207 -8.75 5.63 -8.55
C LEU A 207 -7.26 5.29 -8.43
N PHE A 208 -6.45 6.33 -8.27
CA PHE A 208 -5.00 6.27 -8.18
C PHE A 208 -4.58 6.93 -6.87
N ILE A 209 -4.26 6.09 -5.87
CA ILE A 209 -3.99 6.50 -4.49
C ILE A 209 -2.51 6.32 -4.19
N GLY A 210 -1.82 7.41 -3.84
CA GLY A 210 -0.38 7.39 -3.61
C GLY A 210 0.00 6.99 -2.19
N GLU A 211 1.08 6.22 -2.07
CA GLU A 211 1.84 6.19 -0.84
C GLU A 211 2.77 7.41 -0.83
N VAL A 212 2.44 8.36 0.00
CA VAL A 212 3.19 9.60 0.17
C VAL A 212 3.70 9.64 1.60
N TRP A 213 4.86 9.02 1.82
CA TRP A 213 5.42 8.83 3.14
C TRP A 213 6.89 9.27 3.18
N CYS A 214 7.27 9.99 4.24
CA CYS A 214 8.62 10.52 4.41
C CYS A 214 9.35 9.98 5.65
N ALA A 215 8.77 9.05 6.40
CA ALA A 215 9.45 8.45 7.54
C ALA A 215 10.70 7.70 7.06
N GLY A 216 11.80 7.88 7.76
CA GLY A 216 13.09 7.29 7.41
C GLY A 216 13.84 8.00 6.29
N LEU A 217 13.28 9.05 5.65
CA LEU A 217 14.03 9.86 4.71
C LEU A 217 15.05 10.72 5.47
N THR A 218 16.31 10.42 5.26
CA THR A 218 17.45 11.25 5.69
C THR A 218 17.82 12.23 4.58
N PRO A 219 18.60 13.30 4.84
CA PRO A 219 19.09 14.19 3.79
C PRO A 219 19.83 13.46 2.66
N ASP A 220 20.52 12.37 2.97
CA ASP A 220 21.27 11.57 2.00
C ASP A 220 20.33 10.83 1.03
N LEU A 221 19.11 10.50 1.46
CA LEU A 221 18.11 9.83 0.65
C LEU A 221 17.28 10.78 -0.22
N PHE A 222 17.37 12.09 -0.04
CA PHE A 222 16.62 13.06 -0.84
C PHE A 222 16.95 13.02 -2.34
N SER A 223 18.13 12.51 -2.72
CA SER A 223 18.46 12.30 -4.13
C SER A 223 17.67 11.19 -4.78
N THR A 224 17.08 10.27 -4.00
CA THR A 224 16.29 9.12 -4.48
C THR A 224 14.84 9.47 -4.73
N VAL A 225 14.38 10.66 -4.29
CA VAL A 225 13.00 11.11 -4.39
C VAL A 225 12.90 12.48 -5.08
N HIS A 226 11.77 12.74 -5.72
CA HIS A 226 11.46 14.01 -6.36
C HIS A 226 10.56 14.85 -5.44
N LEU A 227 11.19 15.54 -4.50
CA LEU A 227 10.50 16.51 -3.66
C LEU A 227 10.53 17.89 -4.32
N LYS A 228 9.54 18.74 -4.04
CA LYS A 228 9.60 20.15 -4.44
C LYS A 228 10.88 20.77 -3.91
N HIS A 229 11.46 21.70 -4.70
CA HIS A 229 12.77 22.32 -4.41
C HIS A 229 12.86 22.91 -2.99
N GLU A 230 11.76 23.36 -2.42
CA GLU A 230 11.68 23.91 -1.06
C GLU A 230 12.02 22.88 0.03
N TRP A 231 11.78 21.59 -0.22
CA TRP A 231 12.17 20.51 0.68
C TRP A 231 13.67 20.35 0.81
N ARG A 232 14.39 20.55 -0.31
CA ARG A 232 15.86 20.45 -0.35
C ARG A 232 16.56 21.60 0.37
N LYS A 233 15.91 22.77 0.46
CA LYS A 233 16.48 23.98 1.08
C LYS A 233 16.26 24.08 2.58
N LYS A 234 15.17 23.50 3.11
CA LYS A 234 14.86 23.55 4.54
C LYS A 234 15.46 22.33 5.24
N LYS A 235 16.58 22.52 5.95
CA LYS A 235 17.15 21.53 6.90
C LYS A 235 16.20 21.16 8.05
N GLN A 236 15.09 21.89 8.24
CA GLN A 236 14.04 21.58 9.18
C GLN A 236 12.91 20.91 8.41
N GLY A 237 12.63 19.64 8.74
CA GLY A 237 11.70 18.80 8.00
C GLY A 237 10.30 19.40 7.90
N ARG A 238 9.74 19.39 6.71
CA ARG A 238 8.30 19.60 6.52
C ARG A 238 7.56 18.43 7.16
N SER A 239 6.37 18.72 7.68
CA SER A 239 5.53 17.67 8.27
C SER A 239 5.01 16.70 7.21
N GLN A 240 4.66 15.49 7.63
CA GLN A 240 4.00 14.50 6.80
C GLN A 240 2.74 15.07 6.12
N GLU A 241 2.00 15.94 6.83
CA GLU A 241 0.81 16.61 6.32
C GLU A 241 1.13 17.55 5.13
N GLU A 242 2.22 18.33 5.23
CA GLU A 242 2.64 19.21 4.15
C GLU A 242 3.09 18.42 2.91
N LEU A 243 3.73 17.27 3.12
CA LEU A 243 4.12 16.37 2.04
C LEU A 243 2.88 15.86 1.29
N GLN A 244 1.88 15.37 2.01
CA GLN A 244 0.64 14.88 1.41
C GLN A 244 -0.10 15.98 0.61
N LYS A 245 -0.07 17.23 1.08
CA LYS A 245 -0.67 18.37 0.40
C LYS A 245 -0.10 18.66 -0.97
N ASP A 246 1.17 18.35 -1.19
CA ASP A 246 1.80 18.55 -2.49
C ASP A 246 1.15 17.70 -3.60
N TYR A 247 0.45 16.63 -3.22
CA TYR A 247 -0.23 15.72 -4.14
C TYR A 247 -1.68 16.09 -4.43
N VAL A 248 -2.23 17.12 -3.79
CA VAL A 248 -3.56 17.64 -4.09
C VAL A 248 -3.57 18.16 -5.52
N GLY A 249 -4.50 17.64 -6.34
CA GLY A 249 -4.57 17.94 -7.79
C GLY A 249 -3.52 17.23 -8.64
N VAL A 250 -2.71 16.35 -8.03
CA VAL A 250 -1.72 15.50 -8.70
C VAL A 250 -2.20 14.05 -8.76
N LEU A 251 -2.67 13.50 -7.63
CA LEU A 251 -3.28 12.18 -7.54
C LEU A 251 -4.74 12.30 -7.08
N ASP A 252 -5.52 11.23 -7.13
CA ASP A 252 -6.89 11.23 -6.58
C ASP A 252 -6.93 11.30 -5.07
N GLY A 253 -5.88 10.80 -4.42
CA GLY A 253 -5.74 10.77 -2.97
C GLY A 253 -4.45 10.10 -2.52
N VAL A 254 -4.33 9.93 -1.20
CA VAL A 254 -3.15 9.31 -0.58
C VAL A 254 -3.56 8.41 0.60
N LEU A 255 -2.69 7.49 0.97
CA LEU A 255 -2.70 6.86 2.29
C LEU A 255 -2.41 7.95 3.33
N ASP A 256 -3.26 8.09 4.34
CA ASP A 256 -3.19 9.22 5.29
C ASP A 256 -2.25 8.94 6.45
N PHE A 257 -0.96 8.98 6.19
CA PHE A 257 0.08 8.85 7.21
C PHE A 257 0.02 9.97 8.26
N ALA A 258 -0.38 11.18 7.86
CA ALA A 258 -0.51 12.29 8.82
C ALA A 258 -1.63 12.03 9.84
N PHE A 259 -2.76 11.48 9.42
CA PHE A 259 -3.82 11.02 10.33
C PHE A 259 -3.29 9.93 11.28
N ARG A 260 -2.60 8.92 10.72
CA ARG A 260 -1.98 7.86 11.52
C ARG A 260 -1.06 8.44 12.59
N ASP A 261 -0.20 9.38 12.24
CA ASP A 261 0.73 10.02 13.17
C ASP A 261 0.00 10.81 14.26
N ILE A 262 -1.13 11.49 13.93
CA ILE A 262 -1.98 12.14 14.92
C ILE A 262 -2.50 11.12 15.93
N VAL A 263 -3.11 10.04 15.46
CA VAL A 263 -3.70 9.01 16.32
C VAL A 263 -2.64 8.33 17.19
N LEU A 264 -1.49 7.94 16.61
CA LEU A 264 -0.42 7.28 17.37
C LEU A 264 0.16 8.17 18.47
N ARG A 265 0.26 9.50 18.27
CA ARG A 265 0.70 10.41 19.34
C ARG A 265 -0.21 10.35 20.56
N HIS A 266 -1.53 10.27 20.38
CA HIS A 266 -2.49 10.14 21.48
C HIS A 266 -2.39 8.78 22.15
N ILE A 267 -2.20 7.70 21.34
CA ILE A 267 -1.95 6.33 21.87
C ILE A 267 -0.71 6.31 22.76
N TYR A 268 0.39 6.91 22.32
CA TYR A 268 1.65 6.93 23.10
C TYR A 268 1.57 7.77 24.38
N LYS A 269 0.64 8.71 24.45
CA LYS A 269 0.32 9.43 25.70
C LYS A 269 -0.57 8.62 26.65
N GLY A 270 -1.03 7.43 26.23
CA GLY A 270 -1.96 6.61 27.00
C GLY A 270 -3.39 7.16 27.02
N GLU A 271 -3.74 8.00 26.05
CA GLU A 271 -5.06 8.63 26.00
C GLU A 271 -6.08 7.70 25.33
N ARG A 272 -7.33 7.75 25.81
CA ARG A 272 -8.46 7.15 25.12
C ARG A 272 -8.75 7.94 23.85
N LEU A 273 -9.17 7.27 22.78
CA LEU A 273 -9.44 7.95 21.49
C LEU A 273 -10.89 8.42 21.39
N ILE A 274 -11.85 7.59 21.81
CA ILE A 274 -13.27 7.96 21.79
C ILE A 274 -13.58 8.98 22.89
N GLY A 275 -14.22 10.08 22.49
CA GLY A 275 -14.55 11.19 23.41
C GLY A 275 -13.36 12.12 23.73
N ASN A 276 -12.20 11.90 23.12
CA ASN A 276 -11.05 12.79 23.28
C ASN A 276 -11.23 14.02 22.38
N LYS A 277 -11.59 15.13 23.00
CA LYS A 277 -11.89 16.40 22.30
C LYS A 277 -10.68 16.99 21.59
N ASP A 278 -9.49 16.81 22.14
CA ASP A 278 -8.25 17.34 21.54
C ASP A 278 -7.92 16.54 20.26
N LEU A 279 -8.01 15.23 20.32
CA LEU A 279 -7.85 14.37 19.15
C LEU A 279 -8.90 14.68 18.06
N GLU A 280 -10.18 14.80 18.45
CA GLU A 280 -11.26 15.14 17.52
C GLU A 280 -11.01 16.49 16.84
N TRP A 281 -10.52 17.47 17.60
CA TRP A 281 -10.17 18.79 17.07
C TRP A 281 -8.98 18.71 16.12
N GLU A 282 -7.89 18.00 16.49
CA GLU A 282 -6.72 17.82 15.62
C GLU A 282 -7.09 17.14 14.31
N VAL A 283 -7.86 16.06 14.36
CA VAL A 283 -8.32 15.30 13.19
C VAL A 283 -9.22 16.13 12.29
N LYS A 284 -10.18 16.88 12.88
CA LYS A 284 -11.04 17.81 12.13
C LYS A 284 -10.23 18.91 11.43
N ARG A 285 -9.26 19.48 12.13
CA ARG A 285 -8.35 20.50 11.60
C ARG A 285 -7.50 19.91 10.46
N HIS A 286 -6.96 18.68 10.63
CA HIS A 286 -6.22 17.98 9.59
C HIS A 286 -7.07 17.83 8.32
N PHE A 287 -8.26 17.27 8.42
CA PHE A 287 -9.15 17.06 7.26
C PHE A 287 -9.58 18.37 6.59
N SER A 288 -9.71 19.45 7.32
CA SER A 288 -10.10 20.76 6.76
C SER A 288 -9.07 21.36 5.80
N LYS A 289 -7.84 20.85 5.81
CA LYS A 289 -6.74 21.32 4.97
C LYS A 289 -6.75 20.74 3.55
N TYR A 290 -7.65 19.79 3.29
CA TYR A 290 -7.75 19.10 2.00
C TYR A 290 -9.12 19.32 1.35
N PRO A 291 -9.17 19.49 0.01
CA PRO A 291 -10.44 19.57 -0.68
C PRO A 291 -11.18 18.23 -0.60
N LYS A 292 -12.52 18.26 -0.55
CA LYS A 292 -13.35 17.04 -0.50
C LYS A 292 -13.14 16.05 -1.65
N SER A 293 -12.68 16.55 -2.80
CA SER A 293 -12.34 15.73 -3.96
C SER A 293 -11.10 14.88 -3.75
N PHE A 294 -10.16 15.32 -2.91
CA PHE A 294 -8.93 14.57 -2.61
C PHE A 294 -9.22 13.52 -1.52
N LYS A 295 -8.86 12.27 -1.80
CA LYS A 295 -9.19 11.14 -0.93
C LYS A 295 -8.08 10.88 0.08
N LEU A 296 -8.41 10.99 1.34
CA LEU A 296 -7.56 10.58 2.46
C LEU A 296 -8.01 9.20 2.89
N ILE A 297 -7.17 8.19 2.68
CA ILE A 297 -7.45 6.80 3.01
C ILE A 297 -6.84 6.50 4.36
N LEU A 298 -7.69 6.34 5.38
CA LEU A 298 -7.24 6.15 6.75
C LEU A 298 -6.70 4.73 6.96
N PHE A 299 -5.74 4.61 7.84
CA PHE A 299 -5.22 3.33 8.32
C PHE A 299 -4.47 3.54 9.64
N LEU A 300 -4.23 2.48 10.39
CA LEU A 300 -3.45 2.51 11.62
C LEU A 300 -2.18 1.66 11.51
N ASP A 301 -2.25 0.58 10.76
CA ASP A 301 -1.15 -0.33 10.47
C ASP A 301 -1.18 -0.82 9.01
N ASN A 302 -0.05 -1.28 8.54
CA ASN A 302 0.15 -1.90 7.23
C ASN A 302 1.37 -2.83 7.27
N HIS A 303 1.81 -3.33 6.11
CA HIS A 303 2.96 -4.22 5.97
C HIS A 303 4.33 -3.57 6.22
N ASP A 304 4.38 -2.23 6.36
CA ASP A 304 5.60 -1.42 6.60
C ASP A 304 5.54 -0.65 7.92
N SER A 305 4.63 -1.04 8.81
CA SER A 305 4.50 -0.40 10.11
C SER A 305 4.12 -1.40 11.20
N ASP A 306 4.46 -1.08 12.44
CA ASP A 306 4.02 -1.87 13.58
C ASP A 306 2.51 -2.02 13.60
N ARG A 307 2.03 -3.21 13.98
CA ARG A 307 0.60 -3.50 14.11
C ARG A 307 -0.02 -2.66 15.22
N ILE A 308 -1.25 -2.26 15.04
CA ILE A 308 -1.96 -1.42 16.01
C ILE A 308 -2.01 -2.07 17.40
N LEU A 309 -2.16 -3.38 17.46
CA LEU A 309 -2.20 -4.12 18.73
C LEU A 309 -0.85 -4.08 19.48
N PHE A 310 0.28 -3.96 18.77
CA PHE A 310 1.60 -3.75 19.35
C PHE A 310 1.67 -2.44 20.13
N HIS A 311 1.16 -1.35 19.55
CA HIS A 311 1.13 -0.05 20.22
C HIS A 311 0.30 -0.05 21.50
N TYR A 312 -0.71 -0.90 21.58
CA TYR A 312 -1.55 -1.11 22.76
C TYR A 312 -1.08 -2.25 23.66
N LYS A 313 0.13 -2.80 23.43
CA LYS A 313 0.73 -3.87 24.28
C LYS A 313 -0.19 -5.08 24.44
N GLY A 314 -0.97 -5.41 23.43
CA GLY A 314 -1.90 -6.55 23.43
C GLY A 314 -3.29 -6.24 23.98
N ASP A 315 -3.63 -5.01 24.33
CA ASP A 315 -4.97 -4.65 24.78
C ASP A 315 -5.96 -4.61 23.60
N LEU A 316 -6.82 -5.63 23.56
CA LEU A 316 -7.82 -5.78 22.49
C LEU A 316 -8.91 -4.71 22.54
N THR A 317 -9.28 -4.27 23.76
CA THR A 317 -10.34 -3.25 23.92
C THR A 317 -9.90 -1.91 23.36
N LEU A 318 -8.67 -1.50 23.66
CA LEU A 318 -8.12 -0.25 23.12
C LEU A 318 -7.88 -0.33 21.61
N ARG A 319 -7.44 -1.51 21.09
CA ARG A 319 -7.34 -1.74 19.65
C ARG A 319 -8.69 -1.58 18.95
N ASP A 320 -9.76 -2.19 19.51
CA ASP A 320 -11.10 -2.11 18.93
C ASP A 320 -11.64 -0.68 18.99
N GLU A 321 -11.37 0.04 20.08
CA GLU A 321 -11.67 1.49 20.18
C GLU A 321 -11.00 2.30 19.09
N ALA A 322 -9.73 2.02 18.78
CA ALA A 322 -9.01 2.72 17.72
C ALA A 322 -9.60 2.45 16.33
N ILE A 323 -10.02 1.20 16.07
CA ILE A 323 -10.71 0.84 14.83
C ILE A 323 -12.06 1.57 14.72
N ASP A 324 -12.84 1.62 15.80
CA ASP A 324 -14.13 2.30 15.84
C ASP A 324 -13.98 3.82 15.72
N PHE A 325 -12.93 4.39 16.31
CA PHE A 325 -12.60 5.79 16.10
C PHE A 325 -12.33 6.09 14.61
N CYS A 326 -11.55 5.25 13.92
CA CYS A 326 -11.31 5.42 12.48
C CYS A 326 -12.59 5.30 11.66
N LYS A 327 -13.45 4.31 11.94
CA LYS A 327 -14.75 4.14 11.29
C LYS A 327 -15.67 5.36 11.49
N SER A 328 -15.63 5.96 12.69
CA SER A 328 -16.46 7.13 13.04
C SER A 328 -16.15 8.36 12.17
N GLN A 329 -14.95 8.41 11.57
CA GLN A 329 -14.53 9.51 10.69
C GLN A 329 -15.26 9.50 9.33
N ARG A 330 -15.99 8.42 9.00
CA ARG A 330 -16.77 8.25 7.74
C ARG A 330 -15.95 8.55 6.49
N ARG A 331 -14.70 8.06 6.48
CA ARG A 331 -13.77 8.11 5.38
C ARG A 331 -13.35 6.69 4.98
N PRO A 332 -12.78 6.49 3.78
CA PRO A 332 -12.19 5.22 3.41
C PRO A 332 -11.20 4.78 4.49
N PHE A 333 -11.27 3.51 4.89
CA PHE A 333 -10.46 3.00 5.97
C PHE A 333 -9.92 1.61 5.64
N ILE A 334 -8.64 1.38 5.92
CA ILE A 334 -7.93 0.13 5.67
C ILE A 334 -7.74 -0.61 6.98
N ILE A 335 -8.00 -1.91 6.95
CA ILE A 335 -7.51 -2.89 7.92
C ILE A 335 -6.51 -3.80 7.21
N TYR A 336 -5.35 -3.94 7.78
CA TYR A 336 -4.33 -4.89 7.32
C TYR A 336 -4.69 -6.30 7.80
N TYR A 337 -4.54 -7.32 6.94
CA TYR A 337 -4.90 -8.70 7.28
C TYR A 337 -4.27 -9.13 8.60
N GLY A 338 -4.99 -9.88 9.39
CA GLY A 338 -4.55 -10.37 10.68
C GLY A 338 -4.81 -9.42 11.85
N THR A 339 -5.09 -8.13 11.61
CA THR A 339 -5.50 -7.21 12.68
C THR A 339 -6.82 -7.67 13.31
N GLU A 340 -7.76 -8.16 12.50
CA GLU A 340 -9.02 -8.77 12.94
C GLU A 340 -8.81 -10.10 13.69
N ALA A 341 -7.71 -10.79 13.41
CA ALA A 341 -7.32 -12.05 14.05
C ALA A 341 -6.40 -11.86 15.28
N ASN A 342 -6.26 -10.63 15.76
CA ASN A 342 -5.46 -10.24 16.92
C ASN A 342 -3.94 -10.46 16.74
N MET A 343 -3.45 -10.41 15.49
CA MET A 343 -2.02 -10.48 15.23
C MET A 343 -1.31 -9.22 15.74
N SER A 344 -0.14 -9.42 16.31
CA SER A 344 0.72 -8.36 16.86
C SER A 344 2.18 -8.73 16.66
N ASN A 345 3.03 -7.76 16.44
CA ASN A 345 4.47 -7.98 16.46
C ASN A 345 5.00 -7.97 17.90
N LYS A 346 6.10 -8.70 18.14
CA LYS A 346 6.78 -8.75 19.44
C LYS A 346 7.78 -7.61 19.60
N GLU A 347 8.42 -7.24 18.50
CA GLU A 347 9.42 -6.17 18.42
C GLU A 347 9.05 -5.21 17.30
N SER A 348 9.39 -3.93 17.45
CA SER A 348 9.12 -2.93 16.42
C SER A 348 9.91 -3.23 15.15
N ILE A 349 9.27 -3.07 14.00
CA ILE A 349 9.96 -3.17 12.70
C ILE A 349 11.04 -2.08 12.53
N PHE A 350 11.00 -1.03 13.34
CA PHE A 350 12.00 0.05 13.37
C PHE A 350 13.13 -0.19 14.38
N SER A 351 13.25 -1.41 14.93
CA SER A 351 14.28 -1.77 15.91
C SER A 351 15.70 -1.83 15.36
N GLY A 352 15.88 -1.74 14.01
CA GLY A 352 17.18 -1.88 13.34
C GLY A 352 17.66 -3.34 13.20
N ILE A 353 16.86 -4.32 13.63
CA ILE A 353 17.17 -5.75 13.47
C ILE A 353 16.96 -6.14 11.99
N PRO A 354 17.89 -6.90 11.37
CA PRO A 354 17.70 -7.41 10.02
C PRO A 354 16.38 -8.17 9.87
N TYR A 355 15.63 -7.88 8.78
CA TYR A 355 14.32 -8.48 8.51
C TYR A 355 13.26 -8.24 9.61
N ALA A 356 13.35 -7.12 10.33
CA ALA A 356 12.37 -6.77 11.37
C ALA A 356 10.93 -6.69 10.83
N ASP A 357 10.77 -6.34 9.56
CA ASP A 357 9.49 -6.30 8.83
C ASP A 357 8.76 -7.66 8.79
N LEU A 358 9.46 -8.78 8.90
CA LEU A 358 8.84 -10.11 9.03
C LEU A 358 7.91 -10.20 10.25
N ALA A 359 8.17 -9.43 11.31
CA ALA A 359 7.35 -9.43 12.51
C ALA A 359 5.90 -8.98 12.26
N VAL A 360 5.64 -8.20 11.22
CA VAL A 360 4.30 -7.75 10.83
C VAL A 360 3.76 -8.49 9.60
N ARG A 361 4.55 -9.38 9.02
CA ARG A 361 4.25 -10.14 7.79
C ARG A 361 4.13 -11.64 8.06
N GLU A 362 3.55 -12.02 9.19
CA GLU A 362 3.29 -13.43 9.53
C GLU A 362 2.12 -13.98 8.71
N CYS A 363 2.11 -15.31 8.51
CA CYS A 363 1.03 -15.98 7.81
C CYS A 363 -0.26 -15.98 8.61
N LEU A 364 -1.38 -15.75 7.94
CA LEU A 364 -2.73 -15.95 8.47
C LEU A 364 -3.42 -17.05 7.67
N LYS A 365 -3.87 -18.09 8.36
CA LYS A 365 -4.70 -19.15 7.78
C LYS A 365 -6.08 -19.14 8.42
N ILE A 366 -7.11 -19.06 7.60
CA ILE A 366 -8.49 -19.10 8.04
C ILE A 366 -8.88 -20.56 8.29
N ASP A 367 -9.48 -20.84 9.43
CA ASP A 367 -9.96 -22.19 9.75
C ASP A 367 -11.24 -22.51 8.94
N ASP A 368 -11.08 -23.36 7.92
CA ASP A 368 -12.18 -23.81 7.06
C ASP A 368 -13.17 -24.75 7.79
N LYS A 369 -12.74 -25.33 8.93
CA LYS A 369 -13.55 -26.28 9.70
C LYS A 369 -14.40 -25.62 10.77
N ALA A 370 -14.18 -24.34 11.09
CA ALA A 370 -14.99 -23.62 12.06
C ALA A 370 -16.44 -23.51 11.53
N PRO A 371 -17.45 -23.94 12.32
CA PRO A 371 -18.85 -23.83 11.92
C PRO A 371 -19.19 -22.41 11.52
N LYS A 372 -20.03 -22.25 10.47
CA LYS A 372 -20.48 -20.91 10.01
C LYS A 372 -21.02 -20.05 11.16
N ALA A 373 -21.65 -20.67 12.16
CA ALA A 373 -22.15 -20.02 13.37
C ALA A 373 -21.01 -19.47 14.28
N GLN A 374 -19.91 -20.20 14.49
CA GLN A 374 -18.78 -19.69 15.28
C GLN A 374 -17.98 -18.60 14.57
N ARG A 375 -18.01 -18.60 13.21
CA ARG A 375 -17.53 -17.48 12.40
C ARG A 375 -18.39 -16.23 12.64
N GLN A 376 -19.69 -16.40 12.87
CA GLN A 376 -20.65 -15.32 13.16
C GLN A 376 -20.58 -14.85 14.63
N GLU A 377 -20.43 -15.74 15.58
CA GLU A 377 -20.38 -15.40 17.02
C GLU A 377 -19.11 -14.62 17.40
N LYS A 378 -17.94 -14.98 16.86
CA LYS A 378 -16.70 -14.20 17.05
C LYS A 378 -16.80 -12.79 16.48
N VAL A 379 -17.67 -12.57 15.48
CA VAL A 379 -17.93 -11.25 14.88
C VAL A 379 -19.07 -10.53 15.62
N GLN A 380 -20.08 -11.25 16.15
CA GLN A 380 -21.22 -10.67 16.87
C GLN A 380 -20.94 -10.39 18.35
N GLN A 381 -20.16 -11.24 19.04
CA GLN A 381 -19.69 -10.95 20.41
C GLN A 381 -18.78 -9.71 20.50
N LYS A 382 -18.33 -9.19 19.35
CA LYS A 382 -17.60 -7.94 19.22
C LYS A 382 -18.50 -6.73 18.85
N ARG A 383 -19.84 -6.91 18.80
CA ARG A 383 -20.81 -5.84 18.49
C ARG A 383 -21.64 -5.39 19.69
N HIS A 384 -21.43 -6.00 20.85
CA HIS A 384 -21.95 -5.62 22.17
C HIS A 384 -20.78 -5.30 23.09
#